data_fe7ba24e9fc77aa7f38d19f11a7519d8
#
_entry.id   fe7ba24e9fc77aa7f38d19f11a7519d8
#
_cell.length_a   1.000
_cell.length_b   1.000
_cell.length_c   1.000
_cell.angle_alpha   90.00
_cell.angle_beta   90.00
_cell.angle_gamma   90.00
#
_symmetry.space_group_name_H-M   'P 1'
#
loop_
_entity.id
_entity.type
_entity.pdbx_description
1 polymer ?
#
loop_
_entity_poly.entity_id
_entity_poly.type
_entity_poly.pdbx_seq_one_letter_code
_entity_poly.pdbx_strand_id
1 'polypeptide(L)'
;FARRWRKKALKKYPEIDKIIKELNVNQDLAEKSSAPNIDQCAEPTAAMMKKLVVMLANNETEKAVLGEFGYFLGKWVYLMDAADDYHKDIKSHSFNPFVIELAHKNLTQKERSCYINGLLNETVSRITGAYNLMEIKSFKAILDNLVNMGLGQMQKKILFDKYEKDKNKKGAINP
;
A
#
# COMPACT_ATOMS: atom_id res chain seq x y z
N PHE A 1 -0.16 -8.78 -27.52
CA PHE A 1 -1.00 -7.55 -27.44
C PHE A 1 -0.44 -6.57 -26.39
N ALA A 2 -0.25 -6.96 -25.15
CA ALA A 2 0.24 -6.10 -24.06
C ALA A 2 1.59 -5.41 -24.34
N ARG A 3 2.55 -6.11 -24.95
CA ARG A 3 3.89 -5.57 -25.27
C ARG A 3 3.86 -4.38 -26.24
N ARG A 4 2.91 -4.37 -27.20
CA ARG A 4 2.73 -3.26 -28.16
C ARG A 4 2.13 -2.03 -27.48
N TRP A 5 1.14 -2.21 -26.64
CA TRP A 5 0.51 -1.14 -25.87
C TRP A 5 1.49 -0.53 -24.87
N ARG A 6 2.28 -1.35 -24.17
CA ARG A 6 3.35 -0.88 -23.31
C ARG A 6 4.34 0.02 -24.06
N LYS A 7 4.84 -0.42 -25.25
CA LYS A 7 5.75 0.41 -26.05
C LYS A 7 5.14 1.75 -26.45
N LYS A 8 3.84 1.80 -26.78
CA LYS A 8 3.12 3.03 -27.12
C LYS A 8 2.98 3.96 -25.89
N ALA A 9 2.66 3.40 -24.75
CA ALA A 9 2.57 4.15 -23.50
C ALA A 9 3.93 4.75 -23.09
N LEU A 10 5.01 3.98 -23.18
CA LEU A 10 6.38 4.42 -22.89
C LEU A 10 6.84 5.58 -23.79
N LYS A 11 6.44 5.57 -25.08
CA LYS A 11 6.70 6.70 -25.99
C LYS A 11 5.90 7.95 -25.62
N LYS A 12 4.69 7.77 -25.14
CA LYS A 12 3.79 8.88 -24.79
C LYS A 12 4.12 9.51 -23.42
N TYR A 13 4.63 8.69 -22.50
CA TYR A 13 4.88 9.09 -21.12
C TYR A 13 6.26 8.59 -20.65
N PRO A 14 7.37 9.12 -21.20
CA PRO A 14 8.72 8.66 -20.85
C PRO A 14 9.09 8.91 -19.39
N GLU A 15 8.52 9.95 -18.76
CA GLU A 15 8.72 10.27 -17.35
C GLU A 15 8.15 9.20 -16.42
N ILE A 16 6.98 8.64 -16.77
CA ILE A 16 6.37 7.54 -16.00
C ILE A 16 7.27 6.29 -16.06
N ASP A 17 7.84 5.98 -17.23
CA ASP A 17 8.77 4.86 -17.35
C ASP A 17 10.02 5.03 -16.46
N LYS A 18 10.56 6.26 -16.40
CA LYS A 18 11.68 6.58 -15.51
C LYS A 18 11.30 6.37 -14.05
N ILE A 19 10.14 6.88 -13.61
CA ILE A 19 9.64 6.72 -12.24
C ILE A 19 9.49 5.24 -11.88
N ILE A 20 8.94 4.42 -12.78
CA ILE A 20 8.77 2.97 -12.55
C ILE A 20 10.12 2.24 -12.48
N LYS A 21 11.09 2.61 -13.30
CA LYS A 21 12.44 2.04 -13.23
C LYS A 21 13.13 2.38 -11.92
N GLU A 22 13.02 3.62 -11.46
CA GLU A 22 13.54 4.05 -10.16
C GLU A 22 12.88 3.27 -9.01
N LEU A 23 11.56 3.04 -9.07
CA LEU A 23 10.85 2.22 -8.09
C LEU A 23 11.50 0.83 -7.99
N ASN A 24 11.66 0.12 -9.11
CA ASN A 24 12.17 -1.25 -9.11
C ASN A 24 13.56 -1.35 -8.48
N VAL A 25 14.45 -0.40 -8.80
CA VAL A 25 15.80 -0.36 -8.24
C VAL A 25 15.76 -0.07 -6.74
N ASN A 26 15.01 0.95 -6.33
CA ASN A 26 14.94 1.37 -4.93
C ASN A 26 14.23 0.34 -4.05
N GLN A 27 13.21 -0.34 -4.58
CA GLN A 27 12.51 -1.41 -3.87
C GLN A 27 13.45 -2.60 -3.61
N ASP A 28 14.19 -3.01 -4.62
CA ASP A 28 15.18 -4.09 -4.51
C ASP A 28 16.29 -3.74 -3.48
N LEU A 29 16.74 -2.49 -3.45
CA LEU A 29 17.71 -2.02 -2.47
C LEU A 29 17.14 -1.98 -1.04
N ALA A 30 15.91 -1.52 -0.87
CA ALA A 30 15.26 -1.44 0.43
C ALA A 30 15.05 -2.84 1.04
N GLU A 31 14.56 -3.79 0.24
CA GLU A 31 14.26 -5.15 0.67
C GLU A 31 15.52 -6.01 0.92
N LYS A 32 16.62 -5.70 0.23
CA LYS A 32 17.93 -6.37 0.44
C LYS A 32 18.81 -5.70 1.48
N SER A 33 18.32 -4.67 2.16
CA SER A 33 19.04 -4.03 3.26
C SER A 33 19.38 -5.03 4.37
N SER A 34 20.50 -4.81 5.06
CA SER A 34 20.92 -5.66 6.20
C SER A 34 19.98 -5.58 7.41
N ALA A 35 19.21 -4.51 7.52
CA ALA A 35 18.23 -4.31 8.59
C ALA A 35 16.99 -3.57 8.01
N PRO A 36 16.19 -4.22 7.17
CA PRO A 36 15.04 -3.58 6.56
C PRO A 36 13.97 -3.31 7.62
N ASN A 37 13.47 -2.09 7.67
CA ASN A 37 12.29 -1.74 8.47
C ASN A 37 11.09 -1.43 7.57
N ILE A 38 9.90 -1.43 8.16
CA ILE A 38 8.63 -1.25 7.45
C ILE A 38 8.62 0.06 6.65
N ASP A 39 9.10 1.16 7.22
CA ASP A 39 9.07 2.47 6.58
C ASP A 39 10.03 2.53 5.39
N GLN A 40 11.25 2.02 5.54
CA GLN A 40 12.22 1.95 4.45
C GLN A 40 11.72 1.08 3.29
N CYS A 41 11.06 -0.03 3.60
CA CYS A 41 10.52 -0.92 2.58
C CYS A 41 9.32 -0.30 1.84
N ALA A 42 8.51 0.51 2.50
CA ALA A 42 7.37 1.19 1.90
C ALA A 42 7.76 2.46 1.11
N GLU A 43 8.92 3.07 1.43
CA GLU A 43 9.37 4.34 0.87
C GLU A 43 9.42 4.37 -0.68
N PRO A 44 9.98 3.36 -1.37
CA PRO A 44 10.05 3.41 -2.84
C PRO A 44 8.67 3.49 -3.50
N THR A 45 7.70 2.70 -3.04
CA THR A 45 6.33 2.71 -3.55
C THR A 45 5.61 4.02 -3.19
N ALA A 46 5.82 4.55 -1.98
CA ALA A 46 5.30 5.83 -1.55
C ALA A 46 5.86 6.99 -2.41
N ALA A 47 7.18 7.02 -2.62
CA ALA A 47 7.84 8.03 -3.44
C ALA A 47 7.41 7.97 -4.92
N MET A 48 7.25 6.76 -5.48
CA MET A 48 6.72 6.58 -6.83
C MET A 48 5.31 7.18 -6.95
N MET A 49 4.40 6.80 -6.06
CA MET A 49 3.02 7.26 -6.10
C MET A 49 2.93 8.78 -5.92
N LYS A 50 3.73 9.35 -5.01
CA LYS A 50 3.88 10.81 -4.87
C LYS A 50 4.26 11.47 -6.20
N LYS A 51 5.31 10.98 -6.87
CA LYS A 51 5.78 11.52 -8.16
C LYS A 51 4.68 11.48 -9.22
N LEU A 52 3.93 10.36 -9.31
CA LEU A 52 2.85 10.20 -10.29
C LEU A 52 1.67 11.15 -10.02
N VAL A 53 1.25 11.27 -8.77
CA VAL A 53 0.08 12.09 -8.41
C VAL A 53 0.40 13.59 -8.52
N VAL A 54 1.62 14.00 -8.18
CA VAL A 54 2.09 15.39 -8.34
C VAL A 54 2.07 15.86 -9.80
N MET A 55 2.18 14.97 -10.78
CA MET A 55 2.06 15.33 -12.20
C MET A 55 0.68 15.89 -12.57
N LEU A 56 -0.34 15.72 -11.72
CA LEU A 56 -1.70 16.22 -11.90
C LEU A 56 -1.89 17.65 -11.34
N ALA A 57 -0.90 18.19 -10.63
CA ALA A 57 -0.99 19.49 -9.98
C ALA A 57 -0.87 20.64 -10.99
N ASN A 58 -1.68 21.69 -10.80
CA ASN A 58 -1.66 22.89 -11.62
C ASN A 58 -0.86 24.04 -10.98
N ASN A 59 -0.57 23.96 -9.68
CA ASN A 59 0.17 24.96 -8.91
C ASN A 59 0.91 24.33 -7.72
N GLU A 60 1.76 25.10 -7.06
CA GLU A 60 2.59 24.58 -5.96
C GLU A 60 1.79 24.16 -4.73
N THR A 61 0.65 24.78 -4.45
CA THR A 61 -0.24 24.38 -3.34
C THR A 61 -0.87 23.01 -3.62
N GLU A 62 -1.44 22.81 -4.81
CA GLU A 62 -1.96 21.51 -5.24
C GLU A 62 -0.86 20.44 -5.24
N LYS A 63 0.35 20.80 -5.68
CA LYS A 63 1.50 19.91 -5.70
C LYS A 63 1.87 19.40 -4.31
N ALA A 64 1.83 20.28 -3.30
CA ALA A 64 2.09 19.88 -1.92
C ALA A 64 1.02 18.90 -1.40
N VAL A 65 -0.27 19.23 -1.60
CA VAL A 65 -1.40 18.42 -1.13
C VAL A 65 -1.47 17.07 -1.86
N LEU A 66 -1.36 17.08 -3.19
CA LEU A 66 -1.35 15.86 -4.01
C LEU A 66 -0.11 15.01 -3.73
N GLY A 67 1.03 15.65 -3.40
CA GLY A 67 2.24 14.96 -3.01
C GLY A 67 2.09 14.18 -1.70
N GLU A 68 1.48 14.80 -0.69
CA GLU A 68 1.16 14.16 0.60
C GLU A 68 0.17 12.99 0.41
N PHE A 69 -0.91 13.25 -0.31
CA PHE A 69 -1.91 12.23 -0.64
C PHE A 69 -1.28 11.04 -1.37
N GLY A 70 -0.54 11.29 -2.45
CA GLY A 70 0.09 10.25 -3.25
C GLY A 70 1.11 9.44 -2.46
N TYR A 71 1.91 10.10 -1.63
CA TYR A 71 2.90 9.44 -0.78
C TYR A 71 2.23 8.44 0.18
N PHE A 72 1.25 8.89 0.97
CA PHE A 72 0.60 8.00 1.93
C PHE A 72 -0.28 6.96 1.28
N LEU A 73 -0.89 7.25 0.12
CA LEU A 73 -1.60 6.24 -0.65
C LEU A 73 -0.67 5.13 -1.15
N GLY A 74 0.52 5.49 -1.65
CA GLY A 74 1.54 4.52 -2.06
C GLY A 74 2.05 3.68 -0.88
N LYS A 75 2.30 4.31 0.27
CA LYS A 75 2.68 3.63 1.51
C LYS A 75 1.59 2.65 1.94
N TRP A 76 0.32 3.07 1.94
CA TRP A 76 -0.81 2.22 2.28
C TRP A 76 -0.93 1.02 1.34
N VAL A 77 -0.79 1.22 0.03
CA VAL A 77 -0.84 0.13 -0.96
C VAL A 77 0.22 -0.92 -0.69
N TYR A 78 1.48 -0.51 -0.47
CA TYR A 78 2.57 -1.42 -0.14
C TYR A 78 2.31 -2.21 1.14
N LEU A 79 1.90 -1.54 2.20
CA LEU A 79 1.62 -2.18 3.49
C LEU A 79 0.42 -3.13 3.43
N MET A 80 -0.61 -2.79 2.64
CA MET A 80 -1.77 -3.66 2.45
C MET A 80 -1.41 -4.93 1.68
N ASP A 81 -0.58 -4.83 0.65
CA ASP A 81 -0.08 -5.97 -0.12
C ASP A 81 0.75 -6.90 0.79
N ALA A 82 1.69 -6.33 1.55
CA ALA A 82 2.47 -7.08 2.53
C ALA A 82 1.60 -7.75 3.60
N ALA A 83 0.52 -7.11 4.04
CA ALA A 83 -0.42 -7.67 5.01
C ALA A 83 -1.26 -8.82 4.41
N ASP A 84 -1.72 -8.68 3.17
CA ASP A 84 -2.49 -9.72 2.47
C ASP A 84 -1.65 -10.96 2.17
N ASP A 85 -0.39 -10.76 1.76
CA ASP A 85 0.54 -11.82 1.42
C ASP A 85 1.29 -12.43 2.64
N TYR A 86 1.10 -11.89 3.86
CA TYR A 86 1.85 -12.30 5.07
C TYR A 86 2.01 -13.82 5.24
N HIS A 87 0.92 -14.57 5.18
CA HIS A 87 0.96 -16.04 5.37
C HIS A 87 1.50 -16.80 4.17
N LYS A 88 1.33 -16.28 2.98
CA LYS A 88 1.85 -16.84 1.74
C LYS A 88 3.37 -16.68 1.73
N ASP A 89 3.87 -15.51 2.12
CA ASP A 89 5.30 -15.20 2.13
C ASP A 89 6.08 -16.00 3.18
N ILE A 90 5.49 -16.23 4.36
CA ILE A 90 6.06 -17.18 5.34
C ILE A 90 6.23 -18.57 4.71
N LYS A 91 5.22 -19.09 4.00
CA LYS A 91 5.26 -20.43 3.42
C LYS A 91 6.24 -20.56 2.25
N SER A 92 6.36 -19.51 1.45
CA SER A 92 7.26 -19.46 0.28
C SER A 92 8.67 -18.99 0.62
N HIS A 93 8.92 -18.61 1.87
CA HIS A 93 10.17 -17.95 2.30
C HIS A 93 10.49 -16.69 1.49
N SER A 94 9.44 -15.99 1.05
CA SER A 94 9.55 -14.71 0.35
C SER A 94 9.74 -13.57 1.33
N PHE A 95 10.34 -12.47 0.85
CA PHE A 95 10.48 -11.26 1.65
C PHE A 95 9.11 -10.68 2.02
N ASN A 96 8.97 -10.27 3.30
CA ASN A 96 7.82 -9.52 3.76
C ASN A 96 8.21 -8.69 5.00
N PRO A 97 8.04 -7.36 4.98
CA PRO A 97 8.50 -6.49 6.06
C PRO A 97 7.79 -6.79 7.40
N PHE A 98 6.52 -7.20 7.38
CA PHE A 98 5.83 -7.57 8.61
C PHE A 98 6.31 -8.90 9.18
N VAL A 99 6.74 -9.85 8.35
CA VAL A 99 7.33 -11.10 8.82
C VAL A 99 8.62 -10.82 9.58
N ILE A 100 9.45 -9.91 9.07
CA ILE A 100 10.72 -9.52 9.70
C ILE A 100 10.45 -8.75 11.01
N GLU A 101 9.61 -7.71 10.96
CA GLU A 101 9.29 -6.85 12.10
C GLU A 101 8.68 -7.63 13.28
N LEU A 102 7.86 -8.65 12.97
CA LEU A 102 7.13 -9.39 13.97
C LEU A 102 7.80 -10.72 14.38
N ALA A 103 8.94 -11.07 13.78
CA ALA A 103 9.63 -12.34 14.01
C ALA A 103 9.95 -12.63 15.49
N HIS A 104 10.28 -11.60 16.25
CA HIS A 104 10.66 -11.71 17.66
C HIS A 104 9.53 -11.38 18.64
N LYS A 105 8.33 -11.05 18.13
CA LYS A 105 7.17 -10.72 18.93
C LYS A 105 6.26 -11.95 18.98
N ASN A 106 6.12 -12.59 20.14
CA ASN A 106 5.20 -13.72 20.33
C ASN A 106 3.73 -13.27 20.30
N LEU A 107 3.29 -12.73 19.17
CA LEU A 107 1.94 -12.22 18.99
C LEU A 107 1.01 -13.33 18.50
N THR A 108 -0.16 -13.40 19.11
CA THR A 108 -1.29 -14.11 18.53
C THR A 108 -1.68 -13.49 17.18
N GLN A 109 -2.42 -14.22 16.38
CA GLN A 109 -2.90 -13.70 15.09
C GLN A 109 -3.72 -12.42 15.26
N LYS A 110 -4.57 -12.34 16.29
CA LYS A 110 -5.39 -11.16 16.58
C LYS A 110 -4.52 -9.95 16.92
N GLU A 111 -3.54 -10.12 17.80
CA GLU A 111 -2.61 -9.05 18.19
C GLU A 111 -1.80 -8.54 17.00
N ARG A 112 -1.35 -9.44 16.13
CA ARG A 112 -0.67 -9.09 14.89
C ARG A 112 -1.57 -8.29 13.95
N SER A 113 -2.81 -8.74 13.73
CA SER A 113 -3.77 -8.00 12.91
C SER A 113 -4.05 -6.61 13.51
N CYS A 114 -4.17 -6.48 14.82
CA CYS A 114 -4.33 -5.21 15.49
C CYS A 114 -3.10 -4.29 15.33
N TYR A 115 -1.89 -4.84 15.43
CA TYR A 115 -0.65 -4.10 15.22
C TYR A 115 -0.57 -3.54 13.80
N ILE A 116 -0.76 -4.39 12.78
CA ILE A 116 -0.73 -3.99 11.36
C ILE A 116 -1.85 -2.96 11.08
N ASN A 117 -3.04 -3.17 11.62
CA ASN A 117 -4.16 -2.24 11.46
C ASN A 117 -3.86 -0.86 12.07
N GLY A 118 -3.12 -0.81 13.17
CA GLY A 118 -2.66 0.45 13.77
C GLY A 118 -1.79 1.28 12.82
N LEU A 119 -0.80 0.65 12.20
CA LEU A 119 0.08 1.30 11.20
C LEU A 119 -0.69 1.76 9.95
N LEU A 120 -1.62 0.93 9.48
CA LEU A 120 -2.47 1.28 8.34
C LEU A 120 -3.43 2.44 8.68
N ASN A 121 -4.00 2.48 9.88
CA ASN A 121 -4.88 3.57 10.32
C ASN A 121 -4.15 4.92 10.38
N GLU A 122 -2.90 4.92 10.85
CA GLU A 122 -2.06 6.13 10.81
C GLU A 122 -1.89 6.61 9.35
N THR A 123 -1.59 5.69 8.44
CA THR A 123 -1.44 6.00 7.02
C THR A 123 -2.75 6.52 6.40
N VAL A 124 -3.90 5.89 6.71
CA VAL A 124 -5.23 6.34 6.25
C VAL A 124 -5.58 7.72 6.81
N SER A 125 -5.22 8.01 8.06
CA SER A 125 -5.43 9.34 8.65
C SER A 125 -4.71 10.43 7.84
N ARG A 126 -3.48 10.17 7.42
CA ARG A 126 -2.71 11.10 6.55
C ARG A 126 -3.32 11.23 5.15
N ILE A 127 -3.77 10.12 4.55
CA ILE A 127 -4.49 10.13 3.27
C ILE A 127 -5.74 11.01 3.36
N THR A 128 -6.57 10.77 4.39
CA THR A 128 -7.83 11.51 4.59
C THR A 128 -7.57 12.99 4.87
N GLY A 129 -6.55 13.31 5.68
CA GLY A 129 -6.13 14.68 5.94
C GLY A 129 -5.76 15.43 4.66
N ALA A 130 -4.91 14.83 3.82
CA ALA A 130 -4.53 15.41 2.54
C ALA A 130 -5.73 15.51 1.57
N TYR A 131 -6.56 14.47 1.50
CA TYR A 131 -7.76 14.44 0.67
C TYR A 131 -8.73 15.58 1.00
N ASN A 132 -8.95 15.87 2.26
CA ASN A 132 -9.85 16.95 2.70
C ASN A 132 -9.36 18.36 2.33
N LEU A 133 -8.08 18.51 1.96
CA LEU A 133 -7.51 19.76 1.45
C LEU A 133 -7.60 19.89 -0.07
N MET A 134 -8.09 18.85 -0.77
CA MET A 134 -8.21 18.86 -2.22
C MET A 134 -9.52 19.51 -2.68
N GLU A 135 -9.43 20.34 -3.71
CA GLU A 135 -10.60 20.81 -4.46
C GLU A 135 -10.99 19.80 -5.55
N ILE A 136 -11.91 18.89 -5.22
CA ILE A 136 -12.35 17.83 -6.12
C ILE A 136 -13.50 18.33 -7.02
N LYS A 137 -13.24 18.51 -8.30
CA LYS A 137 -14.20 19.02 -9.30
C LYS A 137 -15.06 17.93 -9.95
N SER A 138 -14.55 16.70 -10.03
CA SER A 138 -15.24 15.58 -10.69
C SER A 138 -15.14 14.30 -9.87
N PHE A 139 -16.14 13.43 -9.96
CA PHE A 139 -16.19 12.14 -9.28
C PHE A 139 -16.07 12.20 -7.74
N LYS A 140 -16.37 13.36 -7.15
CA LYS A 140 -16.22 13.59 -5.71
C LYS A 140 -16.87 12.50 -4.86
N ALA A 141 -18.12 12.14 -5.14
CA ALA A 141 -18.86 11.13 -4.39
C ALA A 141 -18.18 9.74 -4.43
N ILE A 142 -17.56 9.37 -5.56
CA ILE A 142 -16.83 8.10 -5.70
C ILE A 142 -15.55 8.16 -4.86
N LEU A 143 -14.81 9.26 -4.94
CA LEU A 143 -13.57 9.45 -4.18
C LEU A 143 -13.85 9.56 -2.68
N ASP A 144 -14.91 10.27 -2.26
CA ASP A 144 -15.36 10.34 -0.88
C ASP A 144 -15.65 8.92 -0.32
N ASN A 145 -16.37 8.11 -1.07
CA ASN A 145 -16.66 6.73 -0.67
C ASN A 145 -15.40 5.87 -0.58
N LEU A 146 -14.49 6.01 -1.53
CA LEU A 146 -13.23 5.26 -1.54
C LEU A 146 -12.34 5.63 -0.36
N VAL A 147 -12.11 6.92 -0.13
CA VAL A 147 -11.20 7.40 0.92
C VAL A 147 -11.78 7.21 2.31
N ASN A 148 -13.04 7.58 2.51
CA ASN A 148 -13.66 7.59 3.85
C ASN A 148 -14.16 6.21 4.30
N MET A 149 -14.46 5.30 3.37
CA MET A 149 -15.00 3.97 3.67
C MET A 149 -14.19 2.83 3.07
N GLY A 150 -13.81 2.94 1.79
CA GLY A 150 -13.21 1.86 1.02
C GLY A 150 -11.88 1.37 1.60
N LEU A 151 -10.99 2.29 1.99
CA LEU A 151 -9.70 1.94 2.58
C LEU A 151 -9.87 1.12 3.86
N GLY A 152 -10.69 1.61 4.81
CA GLY A 152 -10.95 0.91 6.08
C GLY A 152 -11.68 -0.42 5.89
N GLN A 153 -12.62 -0.51 4.95
CA GLN A 153 -13.30 -1.77 4.62
C GLN A 153 -12.33 -2.81 4.05
N MET A 154 -11.38 -2.39 3.22
CA MET A 154 -10.35 -3.28 2.68
C MET A 154 -9.42 -3.81 3.78
N GLN A 155 -9.00 -2.93 4.72
CA GLN A 155 -8.22 -3.34 5.90
C GLN A 155 -8.97 -4.40 6.71
N LYS A 156 -10.24 -4.13 7.04
CA LYS A 156 -11.08 -5.08 7.78
C LYS A 156 -11.16 -6.43 7.07
N LYS A 157 -11.42 -6.42 5.77
CA LYS A 157 -11.55 -7.64 4.96
C LYS A 157 -10.27 -8.49 4.98
N ILE A 158 -9.11 -7.86 4.84
CA ILE A 158 -7.81 -8.56 4.76
C ILE A 158 -7.34 -9.00 6.14
N LEU A 159 -7.41 -8.11 7.15
CA LEU A 159 -6.81 -8.38 8.45
C LEU A 159 -7.68 -9.20 9.38
N PHE A 160 -9.01 -9.18 9.21
CA PHE A 160 -9.93 -9.81 10.16
C PHE A 160 -10.86 -10.84 9.50
N ASP A 161 -11.61 -10.46 8.44
CA ASP A 161 -12.65 -11.33 7.87
C ASP A 161 -12.08 -12.55 7.13
N LYS A 162 -10.91 -12.42 6.50
CA LYS A 162 -10.22 -13.51 5.79
C LYS A 162 -9.89 -14.66 6.75
N TYR A 163 -9.52 -14.35 7.98
CA TYR A 163 -9.14 -15.35 8.99
C TYR A 163 -10.31 -16.03 9.67
N GLU A 164 -11.41 -15.35 9.87
CA GLU A 164 -12.62 -15.99 10.41
C GLU A 164 -13.14 -17.05 9.46
N LYS A 165 -13.07 -16.81 8.15
CA LYS A 165 -13.45 -17.79 7.13
C LYS A 165 -12.54 -19.04 7.12
N ASP A 166 -11.24 -18.85 7.34
CA ASP A 166 -10.29 -19.98 7.38
C ASP A 166 -10.43 -20.81 8.65
N LYS A 167 -10.75 -20.21 9.80
CA LYS A 167 -11.09 -20.92 11.03
C LYS A 167 -12.35 -21.78 10.87
N ASN A 168 -13.39 -21.21 10.29
CA ASN A 168 -14.66 -21.91 10.09
C ASN A 168 -14.53 -23.09 9.10
N LYS A 169 -13.67 -22.96 8.09
CA LYS A 169 -13.36 -24.09 7.18
C LYS A 169 -12.57 -25.20 7.86
N LYS A 170 -11.65 -24.90 8.77
CA LYS A 170 -10.87 -25.91 9.51
C LYS A 170 -11.69 -26.58 10.63
N GLY A 171 -12.62 -25.84 11.25
CA GLY A 171 -13.53 -26.39 12.25
C GLY A 171 -14.64 -27.30 11.68
N ALA A 172 -14.94 -27.17 10.39
CA ALA A 172 -15.94 -28.01 9.71
C ALA A 172 -15.37 -29.34 9.15
N ILE A 173 -14.06 -29.58 9.27
CA ILE A 173 -13.39 -30.79 8.72
C ILE A 173 -13.04 -31.82 9.82
N ASN A 174 -13.33 -31.52 11.09
CA ASN A 174 -13.22 -32.53 12.18
C ASN A 174 -14.63 -32.92 12.66
N PRO A 175 -15.15 -34.08 12.24
CA PRO A 175 -16.26 -34.75 12.92
C PRO A 175 -15.79 -35.44 14.20
#